data_f980a8095235e31ddf0e04ea9ea2f07d
#
_entry.id   f980a8095235e31ddf0e04ea9ea2f07d
#
_cell.length_a   1.000
_cell.length_b   1.000
_cell.length_c   1.000
_cell.angle_alpha   90.00
_cell.angle_beta   90.00
_cell.angle_gamma   90.00
#
_symmetry.space_group_name_H-M   'P 1'
#
loop_
_entity.id
_entity.type
_entity.pdbx_description
1 polymer ?
#
loop_
_entity_poly.entity_id
_entity_poly.type
_entity_poly.pdbx_seq_one_letter_code
_entity_poly.pdbx_strand_id
1 'polypeptide(L)'
;MARMKFLCDAERCIECNACTTACKNEHDVPWGINRRRLVTIGDGEPGEKSISISCMHCTDAPCIAVCPVNCIYQTEIGIVLHDKDLCIGCGYCFYACPFGAPQFPTATNFGSRGKMDKCTYCAGGPDADGSEAEYRKYGRNRIAEGKLPLCAEMCSTRALLAGDGEVISQIYRERTARRGYGSGAWGWTTAYYMSERSS
;
A
#
# COMPACT_ATOMS: atom_id res chain seq x y z
N MET A 1 0.99 8.17 -19.03
CA MET A 1 -0.16 7.51 -18.35
C MET A 1 0.03 7.60 -16.85
N ALA A 2 -0.99 8.06 -16.14
CA ALA A 2 -0.99 8.12 -14.68
C ALA A 2 -0.74 6.72 -14.09
N ARG A 3 0.19 6.60 -13.13
CA ARG A 3 0.43 5.35 -12.42
C ARG A 3 0.07 5.53 -10.96
N MET A 4 -0.96 4.85 -10.52
CA MET A 4 -1.42 4.91 -9.13
C MET A 4 -0.39 4.32 -8.17
N LYS A 5 0.06 5.11 -7.20
CA LYS A 5 1.08 4.75 -6.22
C LYS A 5 0.68 5.20 -4.81
N PHE A 6 1.30 4.57 -3.82
CA PHE A 6 1.34 5.06 -2.45
C PHE A 6 2.71 5.67 -2.15
N LEU A 7 2.71 6.68 -1.30
CA LEU A 7 3.91 7.23 -0.68
C LEU A 7 3.62 7.51 0.80
N CYS A 8 4.48 7.06 1.69
CA CYS A 8 4.38 7.37 3.11
C CYS A 8 5.48 8.36 3.50
N ASP A 9 5.07 9.52 4.00
CA ASP A 9 5.94 10.52 4.59
C ASP A 9 6.17 10.18 6.06
N ALA A 10 7.28 9.53 6.36
CA ALA A 10 7.61 9.04 7.70
C ALA A 10 7.73 10.17 8.74
N GLU A 11 8.12 11.39 8.32
CA GLU A 11 8.21 12.55 9.22
C GLU A 11 6.84 13.05 9.71
N ARG A 12 5.77 12.64 9.05
CA ARG A 12 4.39 13.01 9.40
C ARG A 12 3.59 11.85 10.00
N CYS A 13 4.11 10.65 9.94
CA CYS A 13 3.45 9.48 10.52
C CYS A 13 3.54 9.52 12.04
N ILE A 14 2.39 9.48 12.70
CA ILE A 14 2.26 9.47 14.16
C ILE A 14 1.85 8.09 14.70
N GLU A 15 1.98 7.05 13.90
CA GLU A 15 1.68 5.66 14.28
C GLU A 15 0.27 5.38 14.79
N CYS A 16 -0.70 6.20 14.44
CA CYS A 16 -2.08 6.12 14.97
C CYS A 16 -2.89 4.90 14.49
N ASN A 17 -2.37 4.07 13.57
CA ASN A 17 -3.03 2.89 12.99
C ASN A 17 -4.36 3.15 12.23
N ALA A 18 -4.81 4.39 12.08
CA ALA A 18 -6.05 4.72 11.38
C ALA A 18 -6.11 4.13 9.96
N CYS A 19 -4.99 4.16 9.23
CA CYS A 19 -4.89 3.59 7.88
C CYS A 19 -5.07 2.06 7.86
N THR A 20 -4.58 1.35 8.86
CA THR A 20 -4.72 -0.10 9.02
C THR A 20 -6.16 -0.47 9.35
N THR A 21 -6.75 0.21 10.34
CA THR A 21 -8.14 0.00 10.78
C THR A 21 -9.13 0.32 9.66
N ALA A 22 -8.95 1.46 8.98
CA ALA A 22 -9.79 1.84 7.84
C ALA A 22 -9.76 0.79 6.73
N CYS A 23 -8.57 0.28 6.37
CA CYS A 23 -8.43 -0.78 5.38
C CYS A 23 -9.11 -2.07 5.79
N LYS A 24 -8.99 -2.43 7.07
CA LYS A 24 -9.57 -3.65 7.61
C LYS A 24 -11.10 -3.62 7.58
N ASN A 25 -11.68 -2.51 8.00
CA ASN A 25 -13.14 -2.34 8.05
C ASN A 25 -13.77 -2.20 6.64
N GLU A 26 -13.13 -1.43 5.75
CA GLU A 26 -13.65 -1.21 4.39
C GLU A 26 -13.72 -2.49 3.55
N HIS A 27 -12.81 -3.42 3.78
CA HIS A 27 -12.67 -4.61 2.97
C HIS A 27 -13.03 -5.90 3.71
N ASP A 28 -13.58 -5.81 4.91
CA ASP A 28 -13.86 -6.96 5.78
C ASP A 28 -12.70 -7.97 5.79
N VAL A 29 -11.48 -7.44 5.99
CA VAL A 29 -10.27 -8.25 5.86
C VAL A 29 -10.22 -9.31 6.96
N PRO A 30 -10.09 -10.60 6.60
CA PRO A 30 -10.13 -11.71 7.55
C PRO A 30 -9.12 -11.56 8.70
N TRP A 31 -9.43 -12.22 9.82
CA TRP A 31 -8.49 -12.32 10.94
C TRP A 31 -7.15 -12.92 10.48
N GLY A 32 -6.06 -12.42 11.06
CA GLY A 32 -4.70 -12.86 10.71
C GLY A 32 -4.10 -12.21 9.45
N ILE A 33 -4.89 -11.44 8.68
CA ILE A 33 -4.43 -10.71 7.49
C ILE A 33 -4.46 -9.21 7.74
N ASN A 34 -3.43 -8.52 7.26
CA ASN A 34 -3.38 -7.07 7.20
C ASN A 34 -2.92 -6.62 5.81
N ARG A 35 -3.85 -6.15 4.98
CA ARG A 35 -3.51 -5.56 3.66
C ARG A 35 -2.62 -4.34 3.78
N ARG A 36 -2.74 -3.60 4.88
CA ARG A 36 -1.90 -2.46 5.26
C ARG A 36 -1.44 -2.64 6.69
N ARG A 37 -0.20 -2.29 6.97
CA ARG A 37 0.41 -2.39 8.30
C ARG A 37 1.36 -1.21 8.54
N LEU A 38 1.57 -0.89 9.78
CA LEU A 38 2.65 0.00 10.21
C LEU A 38 3.90 -0.83 10.50
N VAL A 39 5.03 -0.25 10.17
CA VAL A 39 6.37 -0.78 10.49
C VAL A 39 7.14 0.35 11.13
N THR A 40 7.58 0.15 12.36
CA THR A 40 8.42 1.09 13.09
C THR A 40 9.88 0.73 12.87
N ILE A 41 10.67 1.70 12.51
CA ILE A 41 12.11 1.59 12.25
C ILE A 41 12.83 2.25 13.40
N GLY A 42 13.74 1.55 14.05
CA GLY A 42 14.46 2.04 15.23
C GLY A 42 13.55 2.20 16.46
N ASP A 43 12.64 1.22 16.68
CA ASP A 43 11.72 1.21 17.81
C ASP A 43 12.45 1.41 19.14
N GLY A 44 12.06 2.45 19.90
CA GLY A 44 12.69 2.83 21.16
C GLY A 44 14.02 3.58 21.05
N GLU A 45 14.54 3.84 19.85
CA GLU A 45 15.79 4.54 19.64
C GLU A 45 15.56 6.00 19.21
N PRO A 46 16.51 6.92 19.52
CA PRO A 46 16.43 8.28 19.03
C PRO A 46 16.35 8.34 17.50
N GLY A 47 15.31 8.99 16.99
CA GLY A 47 15.06 9.07 15.53
C GLY A 47 14.15 7.99 14.99
N GLU A 48 13.48 7.24 15.86
CA GLU A 48 12.39 6.31 15.51
C GLU A 48 11.43 6.91 14.49
N LYS A 49 11.05 6.11 13.49
CA LYS A 49 10.11 6.50 12.44
C LYS A 49 9.17 5.36 12.09
N SER A 50 7.92 5.70 11.87
CA SER A 50 6.92 4.73 11.42
C SER A 50 6.53 4.97 9.97
N ILE A 51 6.40 3.87 9.22
CA ILE A 51 5.94 3.87 7.84
C ILE A 51 4.71 2.98 7.67
N SER A 52 3.76 3.46 6.89
CA SER A 52 2.60 2.68 6.50
C SER A 52 2.88 1.95 5.19
N ILE A 53 2.91 0.62 5.24
CA ILE A 53 3.26 -0.22 4.10
C ILE A 53 2.10 -1.13 3.68
N SER A 54 1.97 -1.40 2.38
CA SER A 54 1.03 -2.35 1.78
C SER A 54 1.61 -2.87 0.47
N CYS A 55 0.79 -3.45 -0.41
CA CYS A 55 1.22 -3.71 -1.79
C CYS A 55 1.69 -2.40 -2.45
N MET A 56 2.89 -2.42 -3.02
CA MET A 56 3.50 -1.25 -3.67
C MET A 56 2.99 -1.05 -5.10
N HIS A 57 2.15 -1.94 -5.62
CA HIS A 57 1.66 -1.92 -7.00
C HIS A 57 2.82 -1.68 -7.99
N CYS A 58 3.82 -2.57 -7.92
CA CYS A 58 5.07 -2.48 -8.67
C CYS A 58 4.82 -2.33 -10.16
N THR A 59 5.69 -1.59 -10.84
CA THR A 59 5.66 -1.44 -12.30
C THR A 59 6.00 -2.75 -12.99
N ASP A 60 7.06 -3.40 -12.49
CA ASP A 60 7.46 -4.75 -12.86
C ASP A 60 7.20 -5.64 -11.64
N ALA A 61 6.03 -6.28 -11.63
CA ALA A 61 5.51 -6.97 -10.45
C ALA A 61 5.93 -8.46 -10.47
N PRO A 62 6.91 -8.88 -9.65
CA PRO A 62 7.38 -10.27 -9.63
C PRO A 62 6.27 -11.26 -9.26
N CYS A 63 5.27 -10.84 -8.49
CA CYS A 63 4.13 -11.68 -8.14
C CYS A 63 3.25 -12.05 -9.35
N ILE A 64 3.23 -11.25 -10.41
CA ILE A 64 2.55 -11.58 -11.68
C ILE A 64 3.35 -12.66 -12.39
N ALA A 65 4.66 -12.46 -12.53
CA ALA A 65 5.54 -13.37 -13.28
C ALA A 65 5.56 -14.80 -12.73
N VAL A 66 5.41 -14.98 -11.42
CA VAL A 66 5.47 -16.30 -10.77
C VAL A 66 4.10 -16.97 -10.62
N CYS A 67 3.00 -16.35 -11.04
CA CYS A 67 1.67 -16.90 -10.86
C CYS A 67 1.35 -17.96 -11.93
N PRO A 68 1.24 -19.27 -11.58
CA PRO A 68 1.06 -20.33 -12.57
C PRO A 68 -0.32 -20.33 -13.22
N VAL A 69 -1.30 -19.67 -12.60
CA VAL A 69 -2.68 -19.58 -13.11
C VAL A 69 -3.04 -18.16 -13.59
N ASN A 70 -2.07 -17.28 -13.66
CA ASN A 70 -2.23 -15.88 -14.10
C ASN A 70 -3.37 -15.12 -13.39
N CYS A 71 -3.63 -15.46 -12.12
CA CYS A 71 -4.68 -14.79 -11.35
C CYS A 71 -4.28 -13.38 -10.88
N ILE A 72 -3.01 -12.98 -11.04
CA ILE A 72 -2.52 -11.63 -10.70
C ILE A 72 -2.23 -10.89 -11.99
N TYR A 73 -2.76 -9.69 -12.11
CA TYR A 73 -2.64 -8.86 -13.31
C TYR A 73 -2.47 -7.38 -12.95
N GLN A 74 -2.06 -6.58 -13.92
CA GLN A 74 -1.92 -5.14 -13.76
C GLN A 74 -2.93 -4.41 -14.65
N THR A 75 -3.58 -3.41 -14.08
CA THR A 75 -4.48 -2.51 -14.81
C THR A 75 -3.70 -1.47 -15.62
N GLU A 76 -4.35 -0.80 -16.56
CA GLU A 76 -3.76 0.28 -17.38
C GLU A 76 -3.20 1.44 -16.53
N ILE A 77 -3.82 1.73 -15.39
CA ILE A 77 -3.38 2.75 -14.45
C ILE A 77 -2.34 2.25 -13.43
N GLY A 78 -1.77 1.06 -13.67
CA GLY A 78 -0.65 0.51 -12.91
C GLY A 78 -1.02 -0.11 -11.56
N ILE A 79 -2.29 -0.37 -11.29
CA ILE A 79 -2.73 -1.09 -10.09
C ILE A 79 -2.57 -2.59 -10.32
N VAL A 80 -1.89 -3.29 -9.42
CA VAL A 80 -1.79 -4.75 -9.47
C VAL A 80 -2.99 -5.33 -8.72
N LEU A 81 -3.86 -6.04 -9.42
CA LEU A 81 -5.03 -6.71 -8.89
C LEU A 81 -4.87 -8.24 -8.90
N HIS A 82 -5.86 -8.94 -8.40
CA HIS A 82 -5.89 -10.41 -8.41
C HIS A 82 -7.32 -10.91 -8.50
N ASP A 83 -7.47 -12.03 -9.18
CA ASP A 83 -8.72 -12.79 -9.24
C ASP A 83 -8.68 -13.92 -8.21
N LYS A 84 -9.57 -13.86 -7.21
CA LYS A 84 -9.66 -14.87 -6.17
C LYS A 84 -10.25 -16.19 -6.70
N ASP A 85 -11.06 -16.16 -7.73
CA ASP A 85 -11.68 -17.37 -8.28
C ASP A 85 -10.66 -18.24 -9.02
N LEU A 86 -9.73 -17.63 -9.72
CA LEU A 86 -8.61 -18.31 -10.38
C LEU A 86 -7.51 -18.75 -9.42
N CYS A 87 -7.39 -18.12 -8.26
CA CYS A 87 -6.30 -18.40 -7.32
C CYS A 87 -6.37 -19.82 -6.75
N ILE A 88 -5.28 -20.58 -6.86
CA ILE A 88 -5.14 -21.94 -6.32
C ILE A 88 -4.44 -22.01 -4.96
N GLY A 89 -4.04 -20.88 -4.37
CA GLY A 89 -3.40 -20.83 -3.05
C GLY A 89 -1.97 -21.38 -3.00
N CYS A 90 -1.24 -21.45 -4.12
CA CYS A 90 0.10 -22.06 -4.18
C CYS A 90 1.19 -21.32 -3.38
N GLY A 91 1.03 -20.01 -3.16
CA GLY A 91 1.93 -19.20 -2.33
C GLY A 91 3.16 -18.63 -3.04
N TYR A 92 3.41 -18.89 -4.33
CA TYR A 92 4.58 -18.38 -5.04
C TYR A 92 4.67 -16.86 -5.02
N CYS A 93 3.55 -16.17 -5.14
CA CYS A 93 3.50 -14.72 -5.05
C CYS A 93 3.95 -14.16 -3.68
N PHE A 94 3.77 -14.92 -2.60
CA PHE A 94 4.27 -14.54 -1.27
C PHE A 94 5.80 -14.57 -1.24
N TYR A 95 6.41 -15.63 -1.74
CA TYR A 95 7.88 -15.75 -1.76
C TYR A 95 8.55 -14.78 -2.74
N ALA A 96 7.88 -14.44 -3.83
CA ALA A 96 8.40 -13.50 -4.82
C ALA A 96 8.28 -12.03 -4.39
N CYS A 97 7.43 -11.71 -3.41
CA CYS A 97 7.19 -10.33 -3.00
C CYS A 97 8.17 -9.86 -1.93
N PRO A 98 9.07 -8.88 -2.20
CA PRO A 98 10.03 -8.41 -1.20
C PRO A 98 9.36 -7.62 -0.06
N PHE A 99 8.09 -7.24 -0.22
CA PHE A 99 7.33 -6.47 0.78
C PHE A 99 6.37 -7.34 1.61
N GLY A 100 6.26 -8.64 1.32
CA GLY A 100 5.33 -9.54 2.00
C GLY A 100 3.86 -9.13 1.85
N ALA A 101 3.49 -8.53 0.70
CA ALA A 101 2.14 -8.02 0.50
C ALA A 101 1.08 -9.10 0.26
N PRO A 102 1.32 -10.16 -0.55
CA PRO A 102 0.41 -11.29 -0.66
C PRO A 102 0.33 -12.05 0.67
N GLN A 103 -0.87 -12.31 1.15
CA GLN A 103 -1.12 -13.05 2.40
C GLN A 103 -2.20 -14.11 2.16
N PHE A 104 -2.27 -15.08 3.08
CA PHE A 104 -3.23 -16.17 2.98
C PHE A 104 -3.97 -16.31 4.32
N PRO A 105 -5.32 -16.39 4.32
CA PRO A 105 -6.08 -16.63 5.53
C PRO A 105 -5.64 -17.92 6.21
N THR A 106 -5.53 -17.88 7.53
CA THR A 106 -5.15 -19.06 8.34
C THR A 106 -6.30 -20.03 8.56
N ALA A 107 -7.53 -19.58 8.39
CA ALA A 107 -8.74 -20.39 8.57
C ALA A 107 -9.02 -21.23 7.32
N THR A 108 -8.13 -22.17 7.00
CA THR A 108 -8.31 -23.11 5.89
C THR A 108 -8.12 -24.54 6.36
N ASN A 109 -8.77 -25.47 5.68
CA ASN A 109 -8.63 -26.90 5.93
C ASN A 109 -7.17 -27.33 5.79
N PHE A 110 -6.80 -28.38 6.51
CA PHE A 110 -5.45 -28.94 6.49
C PHE A 110 -4.95 -29.14 5.05
N GLY A 111 -3.78 -28.59 4.74
CA GLY A 111 -3.15 -28.68 3.40
C GLY A 111 -3.57 -27.58 2.40
N SER A 112 -4.49 -26.69 2.75
CA SER A 112 -4.90 -25.57 1.90
C SER A 112 -4.47 -24.25 2.54
N ARG A 113 -3.77 -23.40 1.79
CA ARG A 113 -3.43 -22.04 2.23
C ARG A 113 -4.55 -21.02 2.02
N GLY A 114 -5.68 -21.46 1.49
CA GLY A 114 -6.74 -20.56 1.07
C GLY A 114 -6.34 -19.71 -0.15
N LYS A 115 -7.21 -18.78 -0.51
CA LYS A 115 -6.99 -17.89 -1.63
C LYS A 115 -6.20 -16.66 -1.18
N MET A 116 -5.28 -16.19 -2.03
CA MET A 116 -4.44 -15.04 -1.74
C MET A 116 -5.27 -13.77 -1.51
N ASP A 117 -4.87 -12.99 -0.55
CA ASP A 117 -5.38 -11.64 -0.30
C ASP A 117 -4.23 -10.63 -0.25
N LYS A 118 -4.47 -9.44 -0.79
CA LYS A 118 -3.55 -8.30 -0.75
C LYS A 118 -4.29 -6.99 -1.00
N CYS A 119 -3.64 -5.88 -0.80
CA CYS A 119 -4.17 -4.56 -1.17
C CYS A 119 -4.59 -4.50 -2.65
N THR A 120 -5.81 -4.05 -2.91
CA THR A 120 -6.38 -3.81 -4.25
C THR A 120 -6.37 -2.33 -4.64
N TYR A 121 -5.74 -1.47 -3.85
CA TYR A 121 -5.80 -0.01 -4.01
C TYR A 121 -7.23 0.56 -3.86
N CYS A 122 -8.14 -0.18 -3.25
CA CYS A 122 -9.60 0.08 -3.23
C CYS A 122 -10.20 0.21 -4.65
N ALA A 123 -9.67 -0.55 -5.60
CA ALA A 123 -10.13 -0.57 -7.00
C ALA A 123 -11.06 -1.77 -7.31
N GLY A 124 -11.54 -2.48 -6.29
CA GLY A 124 -12.38 -3.67 -6.49
C GLY A 124 -11.58 -4.87 -6.98
N GLY A 125 -12.20 -5.74 -7.75
CA GLY A 125 -11.64 -6.95 -8.34
C GLY A 125 -11.73 -6.96 -9.88
N PRO A 126 -11.70 -8.17 -10.51
CA PRO A 126 -11.69 -8.31 -11.95
C PRO A 126 -13.00 -7.89 -12.61
N ASP A 127 -14.13 -8.13 -11.95
CA ASP A 127 -15.45 -7.84 -12.48
C ASP A 127 -15.92 -6.48 -11.93
N ALA A 128 -15.97 -5.50 -12.79
CA ALA A 128 -16.42 -4.15 -12.44
C ALA A 128 -17.96 -4.02 -12.43
N ASP A 129 -18.68 -5.13 -12.29
CA ASP A 129 -20.15 -5.17 -12.36
C ASP A 129 -20.85 -4.58 -11.13
N GLY A 130 -20.11 -4.34 -10.04
CA GLY A 130 -20.65 -3.80 -8.81
C GLY A 130 -21.57 -4.77 -8.04
N SER A 131 -21.52 -6.07 -8.38
CA SER A 131 -22.34 -7.08 -7.73
C SER A 131 -21.99 -7.23 -6.25
N GLU A 132 -22.96 -7.69 -5.45
CA GLU A 132 -22.74 -8.01 -4.03
C GLU A 132 -21.68 -9.10 -3.85
N ALA A 133 -21.56 -10.03 -4.78
CA ALA A 133 -20.56 -11.08 -4.76
C ALA A 133 -19.14 -10.51 -4.94
N GLU A 134 -18.98 -9.57 -5.86
CA GLU A 134 -17.72 -8.86 -6.10
C GLU A 134 -17.33 -7.99 -4.90
N TYR A 135 -18.31 -7.26 -4.35
CA TYR A 135 -18.12 -6.45 -3.15
C TYR A 135 -17.62 -7.29 -1.97
N ARG A 136 -18.21 -8.45 -1.71
CA ARG A 136 -17.77 -9.36 -0.61
C ARG A 136 -16.36 -9.88 -0.80
N LYS A 137 -15.92 -10.10 -2.04
CA LYS A 137 -14.58 -10.62 -2.33
C LYS A 137 -13.49 -9.55 -2.22
N TYR A 138 -13.74 -8.37 -2.73
CA TYR A 138 -12.70 -7.35 -2.96
C TYR A 138 -12.95 -6.02 -2.25
N GLY A 139 -14.18 -5.77 -1.81
CA GLY A 139 -14.63 -4.48 -1.29
C GLY A 139 -15.02 -3.51 -2.41
N ARG A 140 -15.39 -2.31 -2.01
CA ARG A 140 -15.89 -1.26 -2.89
C ARG A 140 -14.81 -0.77 -3.87
N ASN A 141 -15.22 -0.49 -5.11
CA ASN A 141 -14.36 0.18 -6.08
C ASN A 141 -14.43 1.71 -5.92
N ARG A 142 -13.63 2.24 -4.98
CA ARG A 142 -13.56 3.68 -4.69
C ARG A 142 -12.87 4.48 -5.80
N ILE A 143 -11.95 3.84 -6.52
CA ILE A 143 -11.22 4.50 -7.62
C ILE A 143 -12.17 4.81 -8.78
N ALA A 144 -13.09 3.90 -9.11
CA ALA A 144 -14.12 4.17 -10.12
C ALA A 144 -15.08 5.31 -9.70
N GLU A 145 -15.22 5.55 -8.40
CA GLU A 145 -15.99 6.66 -7.85
C GLU A 145 -15.20 7.99 -7.81
N GLY A 146 -13.97 8.01 -8.29
CA GLY A 146 -13.09 9.19 -8.22
C GLY A 146 -12.56 9.49 -6.80
N LYS A 147 -12.66 8.53 -5.87
CA LYS A 147 -12.20 8.67 -4.48
C LYS A 147 -10.81 8.08 -4.27
N LEU A 148 -10.10 8.60 -3.30
CA LEU A 148 -8.84 8.01 -2.85
C LEU A 148 -9.06 6.67 -2.13
N PRO A 149 -8.05 5.78 -2.08
CA PRO A 149 -8.07 4.66 -1.16
C PRO A 149 -8.35 5.12 0.28
N LEU A 150 -9.26 4.44 0.97
CA LEU A 150 -9.76 4.89 2.27
C LEU A 150 -8.65 5.09 3.30
N CYS A 151 -7.63 4.23 3.28
CA CYS A 151 -6.47 4.35 4.17
C CYS A 151 -5.70 5.67 4.02
N ALA A 152 -5.64 6.23 2.82
CA ALA A 152 -5.01 7.54 2.57
C ALA A 152 -5.95 8.69 2.95
N GLU A 153 -7.24 8.54 2.66
CA GLU A 153 -8.26 9.52 3.02
C GLU A 153 -8.38 9.71 4.53
N MET A 154 -8.34 8.61 5.29
CA MET A 154 -8.44 8.61 6.76
C MET A 154 -7.13 8.95 7.48
N CYS A 155 -6.05 9.22 6.76
CA CYS A 155 -4.79 9.64 7.35
C CYS A 155 -4.86 11.10 7.83
N SER A 156 -5.05 11.31 9.12
CA SER A 156 -5.25 12.64 9.73
C SER A 156 -4.08 13.59 9.49
N THR A 157 -2.84 13.09 9.55
CA THR A 157 -1.62 13.87 9.31
C THR A 157 -1.26 13.99 7.83
N ARG A 158 -2.01 13.32 6.95
CA ARG A 158 -1.67 13.22 5.52
C ARG A 158 -0.25 12.68 5.28
N ALA A 159 0.24 11.84 6.18
CA ALA A 159 1.50 11.11 6.01
C ALA A 159 1.39 10.13 4.84
N LEU A 160 0.28 9.39 4.75
CA LEU A 160 0.02 8.47 3.66
C LEU A 160 -0.62 9.22 2.48
N LEU A 161 0.10 9.29 1.37
CA LEU A 161 -0.36 9.83 0.10
C LEU A 161 -0.74 8.68 -0.84
N ALA A 162 -1.78 8.88 -1.62
CA ALA A 162 -2.20 7.97 -2.68
C ALA A 162 -2.67 8.79 -3.89
N GLY A 163 -2.43 8.30 -5.09
CA GLY A 163 -2.80 8.96 -6.32
C GLY A 163 -1.80 8.72 -7.44
N ASP A 164 -1.82 9.59 -8.43
CA ASP A 164 -0.81 9.60 -9.49
C ASP A 164 0.60 9.77 -8.90
N GLY A 165 1.52 8.90 -9.32
CA GLY A 165 2.89 8.84 -8.80
C GLY A 165 3.66 10.16 -8.97
N GLU A 166 3.47 10.87 -10.08
CA GLU A 166 4.09 12.17 -10.32
C GLU A 166 3.56 13.21 -9.34
N VAL A 167 2.23 13.27 -9.17
CA VAL A 167 1.57 14.25 -8.29
C VAL A 167 1.99 14.03 -6.84
N ILE A 168 1.93 12.79 -6.33
CA ILE A 168 2.31 12.52 -4.94
C ILE A 168 3.81 12.73 -4.68
N SER A 169 4.65 12.44 -5.68
CA SER A 169 6.10 12.72 -5.61
C SER A 169 6.39 14.22 -5.57
N GLN A 170 5.65 15.01 -6.34
CA GLN A 170 5.74 16.48 -6.30
C GLN A 170 5.38 17.01 -4.91
N ILE A 171 4.24 16.57 -4.36
CA ILE A 171 3.80 16.95 -3.00
C ILE A 171 4.88 16.60 -1.96
N TYR A 172 5.50 15.44 -2.07
CA TYR A 172 6.55 15.01 -1.15
C TYR A 172 7.80 15.86 -1.27
N ARG A 173 8.27 16.17 -2.51
CA ARG A 173 9.41 17.07 -2.76
C ARG A 173 9.18 18.45 -2.15
N GLU A 174 8.00 19.03 -2.32
CA GLU A 174 7.64 20.32 -1.73
C GLU A 174 7.66 20.29 -0.20
N ARG A 175 7.14 19.21 0.39
CA ARG A 175 7.19 19.04 1.85
C ARG A 175 8.63 18.95 2.37
N THR A 176 9.48 18.20 1.69
CA THR A 176 10.89 18.05 2.04
C THR A 176 11.62 19.39 1.94
N ALA A 177 11.41 20.14 0.87
CA ALA A 177 11.98 21.47 0.70
C ALA A 177 11.56 22.43 1.84
N ARG A 178 10.25 22.46 2.16
CA ARG A 178 9.73 23.32 3.26
C ARG A 178 10.32 22.97 4.62
N ARG A 179 10.55 21.70 4.91
CA ARG A 179 11.22 21.28 6.16
C ARG A 179 12.65 21.77 6.22
N GLY A 180 13.38 21.67 5.13
CA GLY A 180 14.73 22.18 5.03
C GLY A 180 14.81 23.69 5.29
N TYR A 181 13.94 24.46 4.66
CA TYR A 181 13.89 25.91 4.85
C TYR A 181 13.37 26.33 6.24
N GLY A 182 12.41 25.58 6.79
CA GLY A 182 11.84 25.85 8.12
C GLY A 182 12.81 25.63 9.29
N SER A 183 13.89 24.88 9.07
CA SER A 183 14.95 24.67 10.08
C SER A 183 16.01 25.78 10.15
N GLY A 184 15.80 26.89 9.46
CA GLY A 184 16.76 28.02 9.42
C GLY A 184 17.94 27.81 8.48
N ALA A 185 17.98 26.68 7.78
CA ALA A 185 19.00 26.39 6.78
C ALA A 185 18.61 26.97 5.41
N TRP A 186 19.45 27.77 4.82
CA TRP A 186 19.25 28.36 3.51
C TRP A 186 19.57 27.33 2.41
N GLY A 187 18.70 27.18 1.44
CA GLY A 187 18.70 26.30 0.26
C GLY A 187 19.83 25.28 0.11
N TRP A 188 21.00 25.66 -0.29
CA TRP A 188 22.15 24.79 -0.48
C TRP A 188 22.82 24.30 0.82
N THR A 189 22.68 25.03 1.94
CA THR A 189 23.06 24.55 3.27
C THR A 189 22.15 23.41 3.76
N THR A 190 20.92 23.29 3.25
CA THR A 190 20.00 22.23 3.61
C THR A 190 20.49 20.88 3.09
N ALA A 191 21.08 20.82 1.89
CA ALA A 191 21.66 19.60 1.35
C ALA A 191 22.88 19.15 2.18
N TYR A 192 23.67 20.09 2.68
CA TYR A 192 24.81 19.82 3.56
C TYR A 192 24.37 19.28 4.93
N TYR A 193 23.35 19.90 5.54
CA TYR A 193 22.78 19.45 6.82
C TYR A 193 22.15 18.07 6.77
N MET A 194 21.56 17.69 5.65
CA MET A 194 20.99 16.34 5.50
C MET A 194 22.07 15.27 5.35
N SER A 195 23.23 15.60 4.81
CA SER A 195 24.36 14.66 4.72
C SER A 195 25.04 14.39 6.07
N GLU A 196 25.04 15.35 7.01
CA GLU A 196 25.62 15.16 8.34
C GLU A 196 24.73 14.37 9.30
N ARG A 197 23.40 14.32 9.08
CA ARG A 197 22.48 13.53 9.91
C ARG A 197 22.40 12.06 9.51
N SER A 198 22.97 11.68 8.40
CA SER A 198 23.01 10.31 7.89
C SER A 198 24.33 9.58 8.21
N SER A 199 25.18 10.19 8.97
CA SER A 199 26.39 9.60 9.59
C SER A 199 26.18 9.47 11.12
#